data_dac5707d0a6d54d8653fc6ef4b1a10f3
#
_entry.id   dac5707d0a6d54d8653fc6ef4b1a10f3
#
_cell.length_a   1.000
_cell.length_b   1.000
_cell.length_c   1.000
_cell.angle_alpha   90.00
_cell.angle_beta   90.00
_cell.angle_gamma   90.00
#
_symmetry.space_group_name_H-M   'P 1'
#
loop_
_entity.id
_entity.type
_entity.pdbx_description
1 polymer ?
#
loop_
_entity_poly.entity_id
_entity_poly.type
_entity_poly.pdbx_seq_one_letter_code
_entity_poly.pdbx_strand_id
1 'polypeptide(L)'
;MEDTQDLSSAVTNLQRVVQRWEQQLASDAEPTAAFRQAMAAFGSALHGVGQAGFRRFTQACEIDDEVLLRGGLLYRFKQEVDKEWLTPWGKVVVPRRLYQPDRGGPSCVPLDERCGMVGRFLVPELERITSFLGARLVP
;
A
#
# COMPACT_ATOMS: atom_id res chain seq x y z
N MET A 1 -12.37 0.79 13.76
CA MET A 1 -12.17 -0.22 12.73
C MET A 1 -12.03 0.48 11.40
N GLU A 2 -10.85 0.47 10.85
CA GLU A 2 -10.64 1.07 9.56
C GLU A 2 -11.37 0.26 8.49
N ASP A 3 -12.21 0.95 7.75
CA ASP A 3 -12.94 0.37 6.65
C ASP A 3 -11.95 0.23 5.49
N THR A 4 -11.21 -0.88 5.48
CA THR A 4 -10.29 -1.16 4.37
C THR A 4 -11.12 -1.60 3.18
N GLN A 5 -11.28 -0.68 2.25
CA GLN A 5 -11.95 -0.95 1.00
C GLN A 5 -11.19 -2.05 0.25
N ASP A 6 -11.87 -3.12 -0.15
CA ASP A 6 -11.24 -4.16 -0.95
C ASP A 6 -11.02 -3.69 -2.39
N LEU A 7 -10.23 -4.44 -3.14
CA LEU A 7 -9.86 -4.05 -4.51
C LEU A 7 -11.09 -3.94 -5.42
N SER A 8 -12.02 -4.87 -5.31
CA SER A 8 -13.23 -4.85 -6.14
C SER A 8 -14.07 -3.59 -5.89
N SER A 9 -14.27 -3.25 -4.62
CA SER A 9 -15.01 -2.04 -4.23
C SER A 9 -14.28 -0.78 -4.68
N ALA A 10 -12.95 -0.76 -4.55
CA ALA A 10 -12.14 0.39 -4.98
C ALA A 10 -12.22 0.60 -6.49
N VAL A 11 -12.18 -0.47 -7.28
CA VAL A 11 -12.31 -0.41 -8.74
C VAL A 11 -13.70 0.07 -9.13
N THR A 12 -14.75 -0.44 -8.48
CA THR A 12 -16.12 0.00 -8.71
C THR A 12 -16.30 1.48 -8.40
N ASN A 13 -15.70 1.94 -7.30
CA ASN A 13 -15.71 3.36 -6.94
C ASN A 13 -15.02 4.22 -8.01
N LEU A 14 -13.87 3.77 -8.51
CA LEU A 14 -13.15 4.48 -9.57
C LEU A 14 -14.03 4.62 -10.82
N GLN A 15 -14.67 3.54 -11.25
CA GLN A 15 -15.57 3.57 -12.39
C GLN A 15 -16.73 4.55 -12.18
N ARG A 16 -17.31 4.55 -10.99
CA ARG A 16 -18.41 5.46 -10.64
C ARG A 16 -17.98 6.92 -10.68
N VAL A 17 -16.78 7.21 -10.15
CA VAL A 17 -16.20 8.57 -10.17
C VAL A 17 -16.01 9.04 -11.60
N VAL A 18 -15.43 8.20 -12.46
CA VAL A 18 -15.22 8.54 -13.88
C VAL A 18 -16.54 8.82 -14.58
N GLN A 19 -17.53 7.95 -14.43
CA GLN A 19 -18.84 8.11 -15.07
C GLN A 19 -19.54 9.38 -14.63
N ARG A 20 -19.53 9.65 -13.32
CA ARG A 20 -20.16 10.85 -12.75
C ARG A 20 -19.56 12.13 -13.31
N TRP A 21 -18.24 12.23 -13.30
CA TRP A 21 -17.57 13.44 -13.75
C TRP A 21 -17.58 13.61 -15.26
N GLU A 22 -17.52 12.51 -16.01
CA GLU A 22 -17.67 12.52 -17.46
C GLU A 22 -19.00 13.16 -17.86
N GLN A 23 -20.09 12.76 -17.23
CA GLN A 23 -21.42 13.32 -17.48
C GLN A 23 -21.50 14.78 -17.10
N GLN A 24 -20.96 15.14 -15.95
CA GLN A 24 -21.00 16.53 -15.47
C GLN A 24 -20.18 17.45 -16.37
N LEU A 25 -19.00 17.02 -16.78
CA LEU A 25 -18.15 17.81 -17.66
C LEU A 25 -18.75 17.99 -19.03
N ALA A 26 -19.41 16.97 -19.57
CA ALA A 26 -20.06 17.04 -20.87
C ALA A 26 -21.23 18.02 -20.90
N SER A 27 -21.90 18.24 -19.75
CA SER A 27 -23.07 19.13 -19.66
C SER A 27 -22.72 20.55 -19.17
N ASP A 28 -21.47 20.81 -18.82
CA ASP A 28 -21.06 22.10 -18.26
C ASP A 28 -20.58 23.02 -19.39
N ALA A 29 -21.14 24.23 -19.44
CA ALA A 29 -20.76 25.22 -20.45
C ALA A 29 -19.37 25.81 -20.19
N GLU A 30 -18.94 25.87 -18.91
CA GLU A 30 -17.63 26.38 -18.50
C GLU A 30 -16.97 25.39 -17.52
N PRO A 31 -16.40 24.28 -18.02
CA PRO A 31 -16.01 23.16 -17.16
C PRO A 31 -14.71 23.34 -16.39
N THR A 32 -14.06 24.50 -16.41
CA THR A 32 -12.74 24.67 -15.79
C THR A 32 -12.70 24.28 -14.32
N ALA A 33 -13.66 24.77 -13.52
CA ALA A 33 -13.72 24.43 -12.09
C ALA A 33 -14.10 22.98 -11.88
N ALA A 34 -15.08 22.48 -12.63
CA ALA A 34 -15.51 21.11 -12.56
C ALA A 34 -14.39 20.13 -12.97
N PHE A 35 -13.58 20.50 -13.96
CA PHE A 35 -12.44 19.70 -14.39
C PHE A 35 -11.42 19.53 -13.26
N ARG A 36 -11.12 20.60 -12.52
CA ARG A 36 -10.21 20.51 -11.37
C ARG A 36 -10.75 19.58 -10.28
N GLN A 37 -12.05 19.68 -10.00
CA GLN A 37 -12.70 18.80 -9.04
C GLN A 37 -12.69 17.35 -9.52
N ALA A 38 -12.91 17.13 -10.81
CA ALA A 38 -12.86 15.79 -11.41
C ALA A 38 -11.46 15.18 -11.26
N MET A 39 -10.42 15.97 -11.52
CA MET A 39 -9.04 15.52 -11.37
C MET A 39 -8.72 15.12 -9.92
N ALA A 40 -9.17 15.92 -8.94
CA ALA A 40 -8.96 15.60 -7.53
C ALA A 40 -9.71 14.33 -7.13
N ALA A 41 -10.96 14.18 -7.55
CA ALA A 41 -11.76 12.99 -7.25
C ALA A 41 -11.17 11.74 -7.89
N PHE A 42 -10.72 11.85 -9.14
CA PHE A 42 -10.07 10.76 -9.86
C PHE A 42 -8.77 10.34 -9.15
N GLY A 43 -7.94 11.30 -8.76
CA GLY A 43 -6.70 11.03 -8.03
C GLY A 43 -6.95 10.29 -6.72
N SER A 44 -7.95 10.70 -5.95
CA SER A 44 -8.33 10.02 -4.71
C SER A 44 -8.79 8.58 -4.96
N ALA A 45 -9.62 8.38 -5.99
CA ALA A 45 -10.10 7.04 -6.36
C ALA A 45 -8.97 6.13 -6.81
N LEU A 46 -8.00 6.66 -7.57
CA LEU A 46 -6.81 5.91 -7.98
C LEU A 46 -5.96 5.52 -6.78
N HIS A 47 -5.76 6.42 -5.82
CA HIS A 47 -5.05 6.09 -4.58
C HIS A 47 -5.73 4.93 -3.85
N GLY A 48 -7.06 4.96 -3.79
CA GLY A 48 -7.83 3.87 -3.17
C GLY A 48 -7.59 2.52 -3.85
N VAL A 49 -7.57 2.50 -5.18
CA VAL A 49 -7.27 1.28 -5.95
C VAL A 49 -5.84 0.82 -5.69
N GLY A 50 -4.87 1.74 -5.73
CA GLY A 50 -3.47 1.43 -5.48
C GLY A 50 -3.25 0.86 -4.09
N GLN A 51 -3.86 1.45 -3.06
CA GLN A 51 -3.76 0.97 -1.68
C GLN A 51 -4.35 -0.43 -1.53
N ALA A 52 -5.53 -0.67 -2.12
CA ALA A 52 -6.18 -1.97 -2.05
C ALA A 52 -5.36 -3.06 -2.76
N GLY A 53 -4.81 -2.75 -3.92
CA GLY A 53 -3.93 -3.66 -4.65
C GLY A 53 -2.65 -3.95 -3.87
N PHE A 54 -2.05 -2.92 -3.28
CA PHE A 54 -0.85 -3.06 -2.46
C PHE A 54 -1.09 -3.98 -1.28
N ARG A 55 -2.23 -3.83 -0.58
CA ARG A 55 -2.58 -4.72 0.53
C ARG A 55 -2.68 -6.18 0.06
N ARG A 56 -3.26 -6.41 -1.10
CA ARG A 56 -3.34 -7.77 -1.66
C ARG A 56 -1.96 -8.35 -1.94
N PHE A 57 -1.04 -7.53 -2.45
CA PHE A 57 0.33 -7.99 -2.70
C PHE A 57 1.05 -8.34 -1.40
N THR A 58 0.93 -7.52 -0.36
CA THR A 58 1.55 -7.83 0.93
C THR A 58 0.96 -9.09 1.55
N GLN A 59 -0.35 -9.28 1.46
CA GLN A 59 -1.01 -10.50 1.93
C GLN A 59 -0.52 -11.74 1.18
N ALA A 60 -0.30 -11.61 -0.14
CA ALA A 60 0.23 -12.70 -0.95
C ALA A 60 1.67 -13.07 -0.60
N CYS A 61 2.45 -12.10 -0.11
CA CYS A 61 3.83 -12.33 0.31
C CYS A 61 3.93 -12.82 1.75
N GLU A 62 2.88 -12.68 2.56
CA GLU A 62 2.91 -13.11 3.94
C GLU A 62 2.88 -14.64 4.04
N ILE A 63 3.52 -15.14 5.08
CA ILE A 63 3.51 -16.57 5.40
C ILE A 63 2.53 -16.82 6.53
N ASP A 64 1.91 -17.98 6.54
CA ASP A 64 0.93 -18.37 7.58
C ASP A 64 1.39 -19.55 8.44
N ASP A 65 2.64 -19.95 8.31
CA ASP A 65 3.21 -21.03 9.09
C ASP A 65 3.29 -20.63 10.57
N GLU A 66 2.96 -21.58 11.46
CA GLU A 66 3.10 -21.37 12.91
C GLU A 66 4.57 -21.43 13.35
N VAL A 67 5.38 -22.21 12.64
CA VAL A 67 6.78 -22.45 12.98
C VAL A 67 7.63 -22.32 11.72
N LEU A 68 8.77 -21.67 11.87
CA LEU A 68 9.77 -21.53 10.80
C LEU A 68 11.10 -22.09 11.28
N LEU A 69 11.82 -22.75 10.37
CA LEU A 69 13.19 -23.16 10.60
C LEU A 69 14.13 -22.20 9.85
N ARG A 70 14.99 -21.49 10.58
CA ARG A 70 15.94 -20.54 10.01
C ARG A 70 17.30 -20.68 10.69
N GLY A 71 18.33 -20.97 9.91
CA GLY A 71 19.68 -21.08 10.43
C GLY A 71 19.81 -22.13 11.53
N GLY A 72 19.05 -23.21 11.47
CA GLY A 72 19.05 -24.25 12.50
C GLY A 72 18.23 -23.92 13.75
N LEU A 73 17.56 -22.75 13.79
CA LEU A 73 16.73 -22.33 14.92
C LEU A 73 15.26 -22.39 14.53
N LEU A 74 14.42 -22.78 15.49
CA LEU A 74 12.97 -22.76 15.34
C LEU A 74 12.45 -21.40 15.81
N TYR A 75 11.66 -20.75 14.95
CA TYR A 75 10.96 -19.51 15.23
C TYR A 75 9.46 -19.81 15.28
N ARG A 76 8.77 -19.29 16.30
CA ARG A 76 7.33 -19.46 16.44
C ARG A 76 6.61 -18.15 16.24
N PHE A 77 5.44 -18.23 15.61
CA PHE A 77 4.55 -17.08 15.48
C PHE A 77 4.17 -16.58 16.88
N LYS A 78 4.34 -15.28 17.10
CA LYS A 78 3.99 -14.64 18.36
C LYS A 78 2.75 -13.77 18.24
N GLN A 79 2.75 -12.84 17.29
CA GLN A 79 1.66 -11.87 17.13
C GLN A 79 1.75 -11.17 15.79
N GLU A 80 0.67 -10.53 15.40
CA GLU A 80 0.70 -9.56 14.31
C GLU A 80 1.11 -8.20 14.85
N VAL A 81 1.91 -7.48 14.09
CA VAL A 81 2.32 -6.11 14.38
C VAL A 81 2.09 -5.27 13.13
N ASP A 82 1.36 -4.17 13.29
CA ASP A 82 1.08 -3.26 12.20
C ASP A 82 2.25 -2.31 12.00
N LYS A 83 2.49 -1.95 10.74
CA LYS A 83 3.45 -0.91 10.40
C LYS A 83 2.91 -0.10 9.24
N GLU A 84 3.11 1.21 9.27
CA GLU A 84 2.81 2.06 8.14
C GLU A 84 3.93 2.01 7.12
N TRP A 85 3.59 1.65 5.90
CA TRP A 85 4.49 1.73 4.76
C TRP A 85 4.04 2.88 3.86
N LEU A 86 4.98 3.69 3.41
CA LEU A 86 4.71 4.78 2.49
C LEU A 86 4.88 4.28 1.07
N THR A 87 3.79 4.35 0.30
CA THR A 87 3.70 3.84 -1.06
C THR A 87 3.41 4.98 -2.03
N PRO A 88 3.54 4.76 -3.36
CA PRO A 88 3.10 5.76 -4.33
C PRO A 88 1.63 6.16 -4.20
N TRP A 89 0.81 5.34 -3.52
CA TRP A 89 -0.61 5.61 -3.29
C TRP A 89 -0.90 6.08 -1.87
N GLY A 90 0.13 6.57 -1.16
CA GLY A 90 0.02 7.07 0.20
C GLY A 90 0.42 6.05 1.25
N LYS A 91 0.10 6.35 2.49
CA LYS A 91 0.40 5.47 3.62
C LYS A 91 -0.54 4.28 3.63
N VAL A 92 0.02 3.09 3.82
CA VAL A 92 -0.76 1.86 3.95
C VAL A 92 -0.32 1.17 5.23
N VAL A 93 -1.28 0.84 6.09
CA VAL A 93 -1.02 0.05 7.29
C VAL A 93 -0.94 -1.41 6.87
N VAL A 94 0.21 -2.04 7.14
CA VAL A 94 0.49 -3.42 6.76
C VAL A 94 0.56 -4.28 8.00
N PRO A 95 -0.37 -5.23 8.20
CA PRO A 95 -0.26 -6.20 9.29
C PRO A 95 0.82 -7.22 8.92
N ARG A 96 1.71 -7.50 9.87
CA ARG A 96 2.87 -8.38 9.64
C ARG A 96 2.99 -9.37 10.77
N ARG A 97 3.36 -10.58 10.45
CA ARG A 97 3.56 -11.63 11.45
C ARG A 97 4.95 -11.55 12.04
N LEU A 98 5.01 -11.45 13.36
CA LEU A 98 6.26 -11.44 14.13
C LEU A 98 6.53 -12.85 14.66
N TYR A 99 7.74 -13.33 14.47
CA TYR A 99 8.20 -14.64 14.93
C TYR A 99 9.33 -14.47 15.91
N GLN A 100 9.34 -15.31 16.95
CA GLN A 100 10.40 -15.34 17.95
C GLN A 100 11.09 -16.69 17.97
N PRO A 101 12.44 -16.71 18.15
CA PRO A 101 13.16 -17.97 18.31
C PRO A 101 12.83 -18.63 19.65
N ASP A 102 12.71 -19.96 19.67
CA ASP A 102 12.40 -20.72 20.88
C ASP A 102 13.43 -20.49 22.00
N ARG A 103 14.70 -20.27 21.64
CA ARG A 103 15.79 -20.12 22.60
C ARG A 103 16.07 -18.67 22.99
N GLY A 104 15.19 -17.75 22.66
CA GLY A 104 15.43 -16.33 22.85
C GLY A 104 16.33 -15.76 21.76
N GLY A 105 16.43 -14.45 21.74
CA GLY A 105 17.16 -13.74 20.70
C GLY A 105 16.24 -12.83 19.91
N PRO A 106 16.78 -12.17 18.86
CA PRO A 106 16.02 -11.20 18.10
C PRO A 106 14.86 -11.85 17.32
N SER A 107 13.72 -11.18 17.36
CA SER A 107 12.54 -11.55 16.57
C SER A 107 12.79 -11.28 15.08
N CYS A 108 11.98 -11.90 14.24
CA CYS A 108 12.01 -11.61 12.81
C CYS A 108 10.61 -11.37 12.26
N VAL A 109 10.55 -10.63 11.16
CA VAL A 109 9.33 -10.36 10.41
C VAL A 109 9.57 -10.79 8.97
N PRO A 110 9.22 -12.04 8.62
CA PRO A 110 9.52 -12.57 7.28
C PRO A 110 8.94 -11.73 6.13
N LEU A 111 7.78 -11.10 6.33
CA LEU A 111 7.19 -10.24 5.31
C LEU A 111 8.13 -9.10 4.92
N ASP A 112 8.76 -8.45 5.90
CA ASP A 112 9.71 -7.37 5.62
C ASP A 112 10.86 -7.85 4.74
N GLU A 113 11.39 -9.05 5.03
CA GLU A 113 12.48 -9.63 4.25
C GLU A 113 12.02 -9.95 2.83
N ARG A 114 10.84 -10.54 2.68
CA ARG A 114 10.30 -10.94 1.38
C ARG A 114 9.95 -9.74 0.51
N CYS A 115 9.59 -8.62 1.10
CA CYS A 115 9.23 -7.38 0.39
C CYS A 115 10.40 -6.39 0.28
N GLY A 116 11.58 -6.72 0.83
CA GLY A 116 12.72 -5.81 0.81
C GLY A 116 12.53 -4.60 1.70
N MET A 117 11.78 -4.74 2.79
CA MET A 117 11.38 -3.63 3.66
C MET A 117 12.03 -3.66 5.05
N VAL A 118 13.06 -4.49 5.25
CA VAL A 118 13.76 -4.55 6.54
C VAL A 118 14.36 -3.18 6.88
N GLY A 119 13.94 -2.63 8.02
CA GLY A 119 14.42 -1.32 8.47
C GLY A 119 13.92 -0.14 7.64
N ARG A 120 12.96 -0.34 6.77
CA ARG A 120 12.42 0.69 5.88
C ARG A 120 10.95 0.93 6.15
N PHE A 121 10.48 2.14 5.85
CA PHE A 121 9.06 2.45 5.81
C PHE A 121 8.62 2.96 4.43
N LEU A 122 9.59 3.29 3.56
CA LEU A 122 9.37 3.77 2.21
C LEU A 122 9.58 2.62 1.23
N VAL A 123 8.57 2.28 0.43
CA VAL A 123 8.72 1.19 -0.54
C VAL A 123 9.71 1.60 -1.63
N PRO A 124 10.49 0.64 -2.19
CA PRO A 124 11.53 0.96 -3.18
C PRO A 124 11.00 1.70 -4.41
N GLU A 125 9.78 1.41 -4.83
CA GLU A 125 9.18 2.09 -5.99
C GLU A 125 8.99 3.59 -5.73
N LEU A 126 8.60 3.96 -4.49
CA LEU A 126 8.45 5.35 -4.12
C LEU A 126 9.81 6.05 -4.01
N GLU A 127 10.83 5.38 -3.47
CA GLU A 127 12.19 5.90 -3.47
C GLU A 127 12.66 6.25 -4.87
N ARG A 128 12.38 5.36 -5.83
CA ARG A 128 12.76 5.57 -7.23
C ARG A 128 12.07 6.81 -7.80
N ILE A 129 10.77 6.96 -7.56
CA ILE A 129 9.99 8.10 -8.03
C ILE A 129 10.49 9.40 -7.40
N THR A 130 10.72 9.42 -6.09
CA THR A 130 11.18 10.62 -5.39
C THR A 130 12.59 11.01 -5.84
N SER A 131 13.47 10.06 -6.05
CA SER A 131 14.82 10.30 -6.55
C SER A 131 14.79 10.88 -7.97
N PHE A 132 13.94 10.32 -8.84
CA PHE A 132 13.76 10.81 -10.19
C PHE A 132 13.23 12.25 -10.20
N LEU A 133 12.20 12.54 -9.42
CA LEU A 133 11.64 13.88 -9.32
C LEU A 133 12.66 14.87 -8.73
N GLY A 134 13.39 14.46 -7.71
CA GLY A 134 14.45 15.27 -7.12
C GLY A 134 15.52 15.64 -8.15
N ALA A 135 15.95 14.69 -8.96
CA ALA A 135 16.93 14.94 -10.01
C ALA A 135 16.42 15.91 -11.09
N ARG A 136 15.11 15.90 -11.34
CA ARG A 136 14.47 16.78 -12.34
C ARG A 136 14.18 18.19 -11.82
N LEU A 137 13.98 18.33 -10.51
CA LEU A 137 13.61 19.60 -9.89
C LEU A 137 14.82 20.42 -9.43
N VAL A 138 16.00 19.83 -9.37
CA VAL A 138 17.23 20.54 -9.03
C VAL A 138 17.72 21.28 -10.27
N PRO A 139 17.87 22.62 -10.22
CA PRO A 139 18.35 23.41 -11.36
C PRO A 139 19.80 23.10 -11.73
#